data_e5feb895e45760d81d3f9554a96d06d0
#
_entry.id   e5feb895e45760d81d3f9554a96d06d0
#
_cell.length_a   1.000
_cell.length_b   1.000
_cell.length_c   1.000
_cell.angle_alpha   90.00
_cell.angle_beta   90.00
_cell.angle_gamma   90.00
#
_symmetry.space_group_name_H-M   'P 1'
#
loop_
_entity.id
_entity.type
_entity.pdbx_description
1 polymer ?
#
loop_
_entity_poly.entity_id
_entity_poly.type
_entity_poly.pdbx_seq_one_letter_code
_entity_poly.pdbx_strand_id
1 'polypeptide(L)'
;MTLDPVDIMVGPTRMDARCLMKRIHCWSTSAVIAAALILTSSRPLAAELTASAGDVDNPDLSDTNLRDFRVSLLGLFNSGRYADLDTLAQQLQQQRSRFEGGAWRLHVFFGTLSSPGAATATDAAWKAHIAKLEQWAQSSPVSPTPRIALAQTYLRFAWKARGHGYANTVTPEGWALFQDRVKSARSTLEQSAVLAENSPHWYLEMQGVALGQQWDRAAFDTLAERALAHEPGYHYFAVAESNYLLPKWYGKPGDTERYAAEVADRIGGDEGDAVYFLIAAAINCCNRTQAPALSWSRVQRGFAAIESLYKSTNYERNVMAYLAVHNGDAATAQQLFARIGNDWRESVWKTKAAFDAGRTGKAVGNSSQANGS
;
A
#
# COMPACT_ATOMS: atom_id res chain seq x y z
N MET A 1 -15.53 17.36 36.26
CA MET A 1 -16.02 17.75 34.94
C MET A 1 -15.29 16.89 33.95
N THR A 2 -15.85 15.75 33.65
CA THR A 2 -15.33 14.75 32.73
C THR A 2 -15.79 15.13 31.33
N LEU A 3 -14.86 15.55 30.46
CA LEU A 3 -15.13 15.82 29.06
C LEU A 3 -15.39 14.51 28.33
N ASP A 4 -16.50 14.46 27.62
CA ASP A 4 -16.96 13.34 26.81
C ASP A 4 -16.02 13.16 25.60
N PRO A 5 -15.57 11.94 25.24
CA PRO A 5 -14.61 11.71 24.14
C PRO A 5 -15.12 12.09 22.74
N VAL A 6 -16.37 12.53 22.61
CA VAL A 6 -17.02 12.83 21.34
C VAL A 6 -16.68 14.22 20.78
N ASP A 7 -16.22 15.15 21.63
CA ASP A 7 -16.04 16.55 21.23
C ASP A 7 -14.70 16.90 20.56
N ILE A 8 -13.77 15.95 20.40
CA ILE A 8 -12.44 16.22 19.80
C ILE A 8 -12.39 15.89 18.29
N MET A 9 -13.49 15.42 17.68
CA MET A 9 -13.49 14.93 16.28
C MET A 9 -14.13 15.89 15.26
N VAL A 10 -14.21 17.17 15.50
CA VAL A 10 -14.75 18.13 14.52
C VAL A 10 -13.63 18.95 13.90
N GLY A 11 -12.93 18.35 12.95
CA GLY A 11 -12.12 19.08 11.97
C GLY A 11 -12.88 19.09 10.62
N PRO A 12 -13.02 20.25 9.96
CA PRO A 12 -13.78 20.35 8.73
C PRO A 12 -12.90 19.92 7.55
N THR A 13 -13.25 18.89 6.86
CA THR A 13 -13.11 18.72 5.41
C THR A 13 -13.27 17.27 4.98
N ARG A 14 -13.94 17.10 3.88
CA ARG A 14 -14.33 15.85 3.22
C ARG A 14 -13.14 14.91 2.96
N MET A 15 -13.10 13.73 3.59
CA MET A 15 -12.09 12.69 3.42
C MET A 15 -12.57 11.58 2.50
N ASP A 16 -11.85 11.36 1.41
CA ASP A 16 -12.08 10.20 0.58
C ASP A 16 -11.28 9.00 1.12
N ALA A 17 -11.88 8.28 2.07
CA ALA A 17 -11.31 7.07 2.67
C ALA A 17 -11.05 5.94 1.64
N ARG A 18 -11.58 6.08 0.41
CA ARG A 18 -11.26 5.17 -0.71
C ARG A 18 -9.77 5.14 -1.02
N CYS A 19 -9.05 6.18 -0.61
CA CYS A 19 -7.67 6.33 -0.96
C CYS A 19 -6.71 5.51 -0.10
N LEU A 20 -6.96 5.40 1.21
CA LEU A 20 -6.10 4.60 2.08
C LEU A 20 -6.26 3.09 1.79
N MET A 21 -7.50 2.63 1.59
CA MET A 21 -7.77 1.26 1.19
C MET A 21 -7.40 0.96 -0.26
N LYS A 22 -7.56 1.92 -1.19
CA LYS A 22 -7.16 1.70 -2.59
C LYS A 22 -5.65 1.53 -2.76
N ARG A 23 -4.80 2.03 -1.87
CA ARG A 23 -3.36 1.74 -1.99
C ARG A 23 -2.93 0.45 -1.32
N ILE A 24 -3.62 0.04 -0.29
CA ILE A 24 -3.55 -1.35 0.14
C ILE A 24 -4.19 -2.24 -0.95
N HIS A 25 -5.16 -1.72 -1.74
CA HIS A 25 -5.91 -2.39 -2.80
C HIS A 25 -5.58 -1.95 -4.26
N CYS A 26 -4.90 -0.84 -4.52
CA CYS A 26 -4.55 -0.42 -5.90
C CYS A 26 -3.65 -1.45 -6.61
N TRP A 27 -3.15 -2.38 -5.83
CA TRP A 27 -2.41 -3.54 -6.30
C TRP A 27 -3.26 -4.83 -6.32
N SER A 28 -4.55 -4.78 -5.96
CA SER A 28 -5.40 -5.98 -5.81
C SER A 28 -6.66 -6.04 -6.68
N THR A 29 -7.03 -5.02 -7.43
CA THR A 29 -8.25 -5.04 -8.23
C THR A 29 -7.97 -5.09 -9.73
N SER A 30 -7.60 -6.26 -10.22
CA SER A 30 -7.90 -6.72 -11.57
C SER A 30 -7.63 -8.21 -11.64
N ALA A 31 -8.64 -9.01 -11.44
CA ALA A 31 -8.94 -10.22 -12.18
C ALA A 31 -9.97 -11.07 -11.45
N VAL A 32 -11.21 -10.92 -11.84
CA VAL A 32 -12.12 -12.06 -11.93
C VAL A 32 -11.79 -12.73 -13.25
N ILE A 33 -11.51 -14.03 -13.28
CA ILE A 33 -11.91 -14.93 -14.38
C ILE A 33 -11.43 -16.35 -14.06
N ALA A 34 -12.43 -17.24 -14.15
CA ALA A 34 -12.45 -18.61 -14.64
C ALA A 34 -11.42 -19.61 -14.12
N ALA A 35 -11.92 -20.54 -13.35
CA ALA A 35 -11.38 -21.89 -13.18
C ALA A 35 -11.37 -22.60 -14.54
N ALA A 36 -10.18 -22.90 -15.05
CA ALA A 36 -9.96 -23.94 -16.02
C ALA A 36 -9.05 -24.97 -15.37
N LEU A 37 -9.60 -26.15 -15.14
CA LEU A 37 -8.88 -27.36 -14.75
C LEU A 37 -7.91 -27.74 -15.87
N ILE A 38 -6.61 -27.64 -15.58
CA ILE A 38 -5.59 -28.35 -16.34
C ILE A 38 -4.78 -29.19 -15.35
N LEU A 39 -5.04 -30.49 -15.37
CA LEU A 39 -4.20 -31.50 -14.77
C LEU A 39 -2.93 -31.64 -15.62
N THR A 40 -1.78 -31.19 -15.12
CA THR A 40 -0.49 -31.59 -15.64
C THR A 40 0.59 -31.55 -14.57
N SER A 41 1.26 -32.69 -14.41
CA SER A 41 2.57 -32.97 -13.80
C SER A 41 3.00 -32.16 -12.57
N SER A 42 3.11 -32.86 -11.46
CA SER A 42 3.69 -32.43 -10.18
C SER A 42 5.18 -32.13 -10.25
N ARG A 43 5.55 -30.95 -10.75
CA ARG A 43 6.81 -30.30 -10.37
C ARG A 43 6.58 -29.52 -9.07
N PRO A 44 7.51 -29.50 -8.12
CA PRO A 44 7.35 -28.70 -6.91
C PRO A 44 7.26 -27.23 -7.29
N LEU A 45 6.11 -26.61 -7.03
CA LEU A 45 5.82 -25.20 -7.32
C LEU A 45 6.82 -24.23 -6.64
N ALA A 46 7.48 -24.69 -5.56
CA ALA A 46 8.57 -23.96 -4.91
C ALA A 46 9.80 -23.78 -5.82
N ALA A 47 10.08 -24.73 -6.68
CA ALA A 47 11.19 -24.63 -7.64
C ALA A 47 10.89 -23.63 -8.77
N GLU A 48 9.62 -23.50 -9.17
CA GLU A 48 9.19 -22.50 -10.17
C GLU A 48 9.18 -21.08 -9.59
N LEU A 49 8.79 -20.92 -8.31
CA LEU A 49 8.83 -19.63 -7.63
C LEU A 49 10.27 -19.15 -7.35
N THR A 50 11.20 -20.06 -7.09
CA THR A 50 12.63 -19.74 -6.91
C THR A 50 13.34 -19.46 -8.23
N ALA A 51 12.98 -20.13 -9.32
CA ALA A 51 13.48 -19.82 -10.65
C ALA A 51 13.05 -18.41 -11.12
N SER A 52 11.81 -17.98 -10.77
CA SER A 52 11.32 -16.62 -11.02
C SER A 52 11.99 -15.57 -10.13
N ALA A 53 12.50 -15.93 -8.96
CA ALA A 53 13.21 -14.99 -8.07
C ALA A 53 14.64 -14.69 -8.56
N GLY A 54 15.21 -15.52 -9.45
CA GLY A 54 16.53 -15.31 -10.06
C GLY A 54 16.52 -14.37 -11.27
N ASP A 55 15.34 -14.06 -11.82
CA ASP A 55 15.18 -13.25 -13.03
C ASP A 55 14.98 -11.76 -12.75
N VAL A 56 15.60 -11.22 -11.67
CA VAL A 56 15.51 -9.82 -11.30
C VAL A 56 16.07 -8.87 -12.38
N ASP A 57 16.91 -9.42 -13.28
CA ASP A 57 17.55 -8.68 -14.39
C ASP A 57 16.82 -8.80 -15.73
N ASN A 58 15.66 -9.49 -15.79
CA ASN A 58 14.93 -9.61 -17.05
C ASN A 58 14.03 -8.37 -17.29
N PRO A 59 14.26 -7.59 -18.37
CA PRO A 59 13.50 -6.38 -18.67
C PRO A 59 12.00 -6.58 -18.94
N ASP A 60 11.55 -7.83 -19.12
CA ASP A 60 10.14 -8.18 -19.38
C ASP A 60 9.32 -8.53 -18.11
N LEU A 61 9.84 -8.26 -16.90
CA LEU A 61 9.10 -8.42 -15.66
C LEU A 61 8.05 -7.31 -15.50
N SER A 62 7.02 -7.41 -16.32
CA SER A 62 5.89 -6.49 -16.39
C SER A 62 4.82 -6.80 -15.32
N ASP A 63 3.71 -6.07 -15.37
CA ASP A 63 2.49 -6.34 -14.57
C ASP A 63 2.04 -7.82 -14.62
N THR A 64 2.40 -8.55 -15.68
CA THR A 64 2.12 -9.98 -15.85
C THR A 64 2.84 -10.84 -14.80
N ASN A 65 4.12 -10.56 -14.53
CA ASN A 65 4.88 -11.26 -13.51
C ASN A 65 4.28 -11.05 -12.11
N LEU A 66 3.86 -9.84 -11.79
CA LEU A 66 3.17 -9.52 -10.54
C LEU A 66 1.85 -10.30 -10.40
N ARG A 67 1.10 -10.44 -11.49
CA ARG A 67 -0.16 -11.22 -11.51
C ARG A 67 0.12 -12.69 -11.26
N ASP A 68 1.08 -13.27 -11.96
CA ASP A 68 1.41 -14.67 -11.87
C ASP A 68 1.96 -15.02 -10.48
N PHE A 69 2.76 -14.14 -9.89
CA PHE A 69 3.21 -14.24 -8.51
C PHE A 69 2.03 -14.31 -7.52
N ARG A 70 1.03 -13.43 -7.67
CA ARG A 70 -0.19 -13.46 -6.84
C ARG A 70 -1.00 -14.73 -7.02
N VAL A 71 -1.15 -15.19 -8.26
CA VAL A 71 -1.87 -16.45 -8.56
C VAL A 71 -1.18 -17.63 -7.88
N SER A 72 0.15 -17.70 -7.97
CA SER A 72 0.95 -18.75 -7.33
C SER A 72 0.81 -18.72 -5.80
N LEU A 73 0.86 -17.53 -5.18
CA LEU A 73 0.65 -17.38 -3.74
C LEU A 73 -0.73 -17.89 -3.29
N LEU A 74 -1.77 -17.49 -4.01
CA LEU A 74 -3.14 -17.95 -3.73
C LEU A 74 -3.29 -19.45 -3.95
N GLY A 75 -2.60 -20.03 -4.93
CA GLY A 75 -2.53 -21.46 -5.15
C GLY A 75 -1.93 -22.20 -3.96
N LEU A 76 -0.77 -21.77 -3.46
CA LEU A 76 -0.12 -22.32 -2.27
C LEU A 76 -1.01 -22.19 -1.03
N PHE A 77 -1.59 -21.00 -0.82
CA PHE A 77 -2.45 -20.73 0.33
C PHE A 77 -3.72 -21.59 0.29
N ASN A 78 -4.36 -21.71 -0.89
CA ASN A 78 -5.59 -22.47 -1.05
C ASN A 78 -5.39 -23.97 -0.92
N SER A 79 -4.24 -24.49 -1.28
CA SER A 79 -3.89 -25.91 -1.11
C SER A 79 -3.27 -26.25 0.27
N GLY A 80 -3.19 -25.29 1.18
CA GLY A 80 -2.64 -25.51 2.53
C GLY A 80 -1.13 -25.76 2.56
N ARG A 81 -0.39 -25.35 1.52
CA ARG A 81 1.08 -25.46 1.42
C ARG A 81 1.78 -24.40 2.25
N TYR A 82 1.52 -24.39 3.54
CA TYR A 82 1.94 -23.34 4.46
C TYR A 82 3.47 -23.29 4.66
N ALA A 83 4.13 -24.45 4.69
CA ALA A 83 5.58 -24.51 4.81
C ALA A 83 6.31 -23.85 3.63
N ASP A 84 5.74 -23.97 2.42
CA ASP A 84 6.28 -23.31 1.23
C ASP A 84 6.10 -21.79 1.30
N LEU A 85 4.96 -21.33 1.81
CA LEU A 85 4.72 -19.90 2.06
C LEU A 85 5.66 -19.35 3.13
N ASP A 86 5.92 -20.07 4.22
CA ASP A 86 6.86 -19.65 5.26
C ASP A 86 8.29 -19.53 4.68
N THR A 87 8.73 -20.53 3.91
CA THR A 87 10.03 -20.53 3.25
C THR A 87 10.15 -19.37 2.26
N LEU A 88 9.12 -19.15 1.44
CA LEU A 88 9.12 -18.08 0.45
C LEU A 88 9.16 -16.70 1.13
N ALA A 89 8.38 -16.47 2.18
CA ALA A 89 8.40 -15.19 2.91
C ALA A 89 9.80 -14.89 3.46
N GLN A 90 10.47 -15.89 4.03
CA GLN A 90 11.85 -15.77 4.53
C GLN A 90 12.83 -15.43 3.39
N GLN A 91 12.73 -16.11 2.25
CA GLN A 91 13.57 -15.84 1.08
C GLN A 91 13.36 -14.43 0.55
N LEU A 92 12.11 -13.98 0.41
CA LEU A 92 11.78 -12.64 -0.08
C LEU A 92 12.32 -11.54 0.85
N GLN A 93 12.28 -11.77 2.16
CA GLN A 93 12.84 -10.86 3.14
C GLN A 93 14.36 -10.80 3.04
N GLN A 94 15.05 -11.94 2.96
CA GLN A 94 16.52 -12.01 2.88
C GLN A 94 17.04 -11.40 1.57
N GLN A 95 16.38 -11.70 0.44
CA GLN A 95 16.78 -11.24 -0.88
C GLN A 95 16.45 -9.77 -1.13
N ARG A 96 15.53 -9.18 -0.35
CA ARG A 96 15.02 -7.81 -0.56
C ARG A 96 14.52 -7.57 -1.98
N SER A 97 14.02 -8.62 -2.62
CA SER A 97 13.66 -8.63 -4.04
C SER A 97 12.43 -7.74 -4.32
N ARG A 98 12.45 -7.08 -5.48
CA ARG A 98 11.44 -6.13 -5.90
C ARG A 98 10.92 -6.43 -7.30
N PHE A 99 9.72 -5.94 -7.58
CA PHE A 99 9.19 -5.84 -8.93
C PHE A 99 9.64 -4.53 -9.58
N GLU A 100 9.42 -4.41 -10.89
CA GLU A 100 9.49 -3.11 -11.56
C GLU A 100 8.64 -2.07 -10.82
N GLY A 101 9.04 -0.81 -10.88
CA GLY A 101 8.42 0.26 -10.08
C GLY A 101 8.81 0.26 -8.60
N GLY A 102 9.69 -0.67 -8.17
CA GLY A 102 10.26 -0.71 -6.81
C GLY A 102 9.39 -1.40 -5.77
N ALA A 103 8.27 -2.03 -6.15
CA ALA A 103 7.42 -2.73 -5.19
C ALA A 103 8.11 -3.97 -4.63
N TRP A 104 8.24 -4.04 -3.29
CA TRP A 104 8.82 -5.21 -2.63
C TRP A 104 7.93 -6.45 -2.82
N ARG A 105 8.55 -7.56 -3.23
CA ARG A 105 7.85 -8.85 -3.36
C ARG A 105 7.28 -9.31 -2.03
N LEU A 106 7.98 -9.05 -0.92
CA LEU A 106 7.50 -9.33 0.43
C LEU A 106 6.21 -8.56 0.76
N HIS A 107 6.12 -7.27 0.38
CA HIS A 107 4.89 -6.48 0.57
C HIS A 107 3.73 -7.02 -0.25
N VAL A 108 3.98 -7.37 -1.50
CA VAL A 108 2.98 -7.99 -2.38
C VAL A 108 2.55 -9.35 -1.85
N PHE A 109 3.47 -10.15 -1.29
CA PHE A 109 3.19 -11.42 -0.64
C PHE A 109 2.15 -11.25 0.47
N PHE A 110 2.43 -10.42 1.46
CA PHE A 110 1.49 -10.18 2.56
C PHE A 110 0.18 -9.55 2.05
N GLY A 111 0.29 -8.55 1.16
CA GLY A 111 -0.85 -7.89 0.56
C GLY A 111 -1.81 -8.85 -0.19
N THR A 112 -1.26 -9.90 -0.80
CA THR A 112 -2.06 -10.91 -1.50
C THR A 112 -2.75 -11.86 -0.53
N LEU A 113 -2.07 -12.26 0.53
CA LEU A 113 -2.57 -13.26 1.48
C LEU A 113 -3.46 -12.68 2.59
N SER A 114 -3.60 -11.37 2.69
CA SER A 114 -4.35 -10.72 3.78
C SER A 114 -5.76 -10.28 3.39
N SER A 115 -6.36 -10.91 2.37
CA SER A 115 -7.70 -10.57 1.90
C SER A 115 -8.36 -11.78 1.24
N PRO A 116 -9.68 -11.97 1.39
CA PRO A 116 -10.44 -13.00 0.67
C PRO A 116 -10.53 -12.76 -0.85
N GLY A 117 -9.83 -11.76 -1.38
CA GLY A 117 -9.65 -11.52 -2.82
C GLY A 117 -10.76 -10.71 -3.51
N ALA A 118 -12.00 -10.81 -3.10
CA ALA A 118 -13.09 -10.04 -3.72
C ALA A 118 -13.29 -8.68 -3.04
N ALA A 119 -13.37 -7.60 -3.83
CA ALA A 119 -13.62 -6.25 -3.31
C ALA A 119 -14.96 -6.15 -2.54
N THR A 120 -15.93 -7.00 -2.89
CA THR A 120 -17.27 -7.09 -2.28
C THR A 120 -17.40 -8.26 -1.32
N ALA A 121 -16.29 -8.80 -0.80
CA ALA A 121 -16.30 -9.94 0.09
C ALA A 121 -17.22 -9.71 1.30
N THR A 122 -18.10 -10.68 1.55
CA THR A 122 -19.00 -10.67 2.71
C THR A 122 -18.23 -10.82 4.02
N ASP A 123 -18.83 -10.45 5.15
CA ASP A 123 -18.22 -10.68 6.46
C ASP A 123 -17.99 -12.16 6.74
N ALA A 124 -18.84 -13.05 6.21
CA ALA A 124 -18.61 -14.49 6.28
C ALA A 124 -17.34 -14.92 5.53
N ALA A 125 -17.09 -14.36 4.34
CA ALA A 125 -15.86 -14.63 3.60
C ALA A 125 -14.60 -14.13 4.34
N TRP A 126 -14.66 -12.96 4.99
CA TRP A 126 -13.58 -12.47 5.84
C TRP A 126 -13.31 -13.37 7.04
N LYS A 127 -14.36 -13.83 7.73
CA LYS A 127 -14.23 -14.75 8.87
C LYS A 127 -13.65 -16.10 8.43
N ALA A 128 -14.08 -16.64 7.30
CA ALA A 128 -13.52 -17.87 6.75
C ALA A 128 -12.04 -17.72 6.37
N HIS A 129 -11.67 -16.58 5.83
CA HIS A 129 -10.27 -16.27 5.50
C HIS A 129 -9.40 -16.16 6.75
N ILE A 130 -9.89 -15.47 7.80
CA ILE A 130 -9.24 -15.40 9.11
C ILE A 130 -9.03 -16.80 9.69
N ALA A 131 -10.05 -17.63 9.72
CA ALA A 131 -9.95 -19.01 10.24
C ALA A 131 -8.87 -19.83 9.51
N LYS A 132 -8.71 -19.61 8.20
CA LYS A 132 -7.66 -20.26 7.41
C LYS A 132 -6.25 -19.76 7.78
N LEU A 133 -6.08 -18.46 8.05
CA LEU A 133 -4.81 -17.91 8.54
C LEU A 133 -4.50 -18.38 9.96
N GLU A 134 -5.50 -18.52 10.82
CA GLU A 134 -5.37 -19.10 12.15
C GLU A 134 -4.91 -20.58 12.09
N GLN A 135 -5.49 -21.34 11.16
CA GLN A 135 -5.05 -22.73 10.90
C GLN A 135 -3.58 -22.76 10.45
N TRP A 136 -3.16 -21.84 9.57
CA TRP A 136 -1.76 -21.73 9.20
C TRP A 136 -0.87 -21.38 10.41
N ALA A 137 -1.27 -20.41 11.24
CA ALA A 137 -0.53 -20.05 12.46
C ALA A 137 -0.41 -21.20 13.46
N GLN A 138 -1.41 -22.06 13.56
CA GLN A 138 -1.39 -23.27 14.37
C GLN A 138 -0.44 -24.35 13.82
N SER A 139 -0.43 -24.54 12.49
CA SER A 139 0.45 -25.51 11.82
C SER A 139 1.91 -25.06 11.76
N SER A 140 2.18 -23.75 11.90
CA SER A 140 3.50 -23.14 11.86
C SER A 140 3.77 -22.31 13.14
N PRO A 141 3.89 -22.94 14.31
CA PRO A 141 3.91 -22.24 15.61
C PRO A 141 5.10 -21.29 15.78
N VAL A 142 6.22 -21.53 15.10
CA VAL A 142 7.45 -20.71 15.14
C VAL A 142 7.58 -19.74 13.96
N SER A 143 6.64 -19.75 13.00
CA SER A 143 6.67 -18.84 11.86
C SER A 143 6.01 -17.50 12.22
N PRO A 144 6.65 -16.36 11.91
CA PRO A 144 6.03 -15.04 12.02
C PRO A 144 4.99 -14.79 10.91
N THR A 145 5.17 -15.44 9.76
CA THR A 145 4.47 -15.12 8.51
C THR A 145 2.94 -15.15 8.64
N PRO A 146 2.31 -16.24 9.14
CA PRO A 146 0.85 -16.28 9.24
C PRO A 146 0.30 -15.27 10.24
N ARG A 147 1.07 -14.91 11.27
CA ARG A 147 0.66 -13.93 12.28
C ARG A 147 0.65 -12.52 11.74
N ILE A 148 1.65 -12.15 10.94
CA ILE A 148 1.69 -10.85 10.24
C ILE A 148 0.56 -10.77 9.22
N ALA A 149 0.34 -11.83 8.42
CA ALA A 149 -0.77 -11.89 7.46
C ALA A 149 -2.15 -11.79 8.15
N LEU A 150 -2.30 -12.44 9.30
CA LEU A 150 -3.52 -12.39 10.12
C LEU A 150 -3.77 -10.97 10.66
N ALA A 151 -2.75 -10.33 11.20
CA ALA A 151 -2.84 -8.96 11.70
C ALA A 151 -3.24 -7.97 10.58
N GLN A 152 -2.59 -8.07 9.41
CA GLN A 152 -2.96 -7.27 8.25
C GLN A 152 -4.41 -7.55 7.80
N THR A 153 -4.85 -8.80 7.88
CA THR A 153 -6.24 -9.17 7.57
C THR A 153 -7.22 -8.50 8.52
N TYR A 154 -6.94 -8.51 9.82
CA TYR A 154 -7.76 -7.82 10.82
C TYR A 154 -7.81 -6.31 10.55
N LEU A 155 -6.69 -5.66 10.24
CA LEU A 155 -6.66 -4.24 9.90
C LEU A 155 -7.51 -3.93 8.66
N ARG A 156 -7.39 -4.71 7.59
CA ARG A 156 -8.21 -4.54 6.38
C ARG A 156 -9.69 -4.74 6.67
N PHE A 157 -10.01 -5.73 7.47
CA PHE A 157 -11.39 -5.99 7.87
C PHE A 157 -11.94 -4.91 8.81
N ALA A 158 -11.08 -4.27 9.62
CA ALA A 158 -11.44 -3.10 10.42
C ALA A 158 -11.81 -1.92 9.51
N TRP A 159 -10.95 -1.56 8.56
CA TRP A 159 -11.23 -0.48 7.61
C TRP A 159 -12.48 -0.73 6.75
N LYS A 160 -12.76 -1.99 6.42
CA LYS A 160 -14.04 -2.35 5.76
C LYS A 160 -15.24 -1.97 6.63
N ALA A 161 -15.20 -2.24 7.92
CA ALA A 161 -16.31 -1.92 8.84
C ALA A 161 -16.51 -0.42 9.01
N ARG A 162 -15.40 0.34 9.12
CA ARG A 162 -15.44 1.80 9.18
C ARG A 162 -16.00 2.41 7.89
N GLY A 163 -15.78 1.76 6.76
CA GLY A 163 -16.19 2.28 5.45
C GLY A 163 -15.32 3.44 4.96
N HIS A 164 -15.79 4.09 3.87
CA HIS A 164 -15.01 5.07 3.12
C HIS A 164 -15.43 6.54 3.40
N GLY A 165 -16.44 6.73 4.23
CA GLY A 165 -16.96 8.04 4.55
C GLY A 165 -16.12 8.81 5.57
N TYR A 166 -16.56 10.04 5.88
CA TYR A 166 -16.01 10.83 6.99
C TYR A 166 -16.23 10.16 8.33
N ALA A 167 -15.43 10.54 9.34
CA ALA A 167 -15.57 10.04 10.70
C ALA A 167 -17.01 10.20 11.23
N ASN A 168 -17.66 11.33 10.95
CA ASN A 168 -19.03 11.63 11.34
C ASN A 168 -20.11 10.86 10.55
N THR A 169 -19.75 10.13 9.49
CA THR A 169 -20.69 9.30 8.71
C THR A 169 -20.57 7.80 9.06
N VAL A 170 -19.65 7.45 9.92
CA VAL A 170 -19.46 6.08 10.39
C VAL A 170 -20.46 5.76 11.47
N THR A 171 -21.20 4.66 11.33
CA THR A 171 -22.17 4.25 12.35
C THR A 171 -21.49 3.81 13.65
N PRO A 172 -22.18 3.87 14.80
CA PRO A 172 -21.64 3.36 16.08
C PRO A 172 -21.17 1.90 15.96
N GLU A 173 -21.92 1.05 15.24
CA GLU A 173 -21.57 -0.35 15.00
C GLU A 173 -20.32 -0.47 14.14
N GLY A 174 -20.18 0.38 13.11
CA GLY A 174 -18.99 0.46 12.26
C GLY A 174 -17.74 0.83 13.07
N TRP A 175 -17.86 1.78 13.99
CA TRP A 175 -16.79 2.16 14.91
C TRP A 175 -16.44 1.03 15.89
N ALA A 176 -17.44 0.40 16.50
CA ALA A 176 -17.21 -0.73 17.42
C ALA A 176 -16.47 -1.87 16.74
N LEU A 177 -16.91 -2.28 15.54
CA LEU A 177 -16.25 -3.31 14.75
C LEU A 177 -14.83 -2.89 14.31
N PHE A 178 -14.63 -1.62 13.97
CA PHE A 178 -13.30 -1.11 13.62
C PHE A 178 -12.34 -1.26 14.80
N GLN A 179 -12.73 -0.75 15.97
CA GLN A 179 -11.90 -0.76 17.18
C GLN A 179 -11.58 -2.20 17.63
N ASP A 180 -12.56 -3.09 17.62
CA ASP A 180 -12.38 -4.50 17.99
C ASP A 180 -11.38 -5.21 17.08
N ARG A 181 -11.52 -5.01 15.76
CA ARG A 181 -10.64 -5.63 14.77
C ARG A 181 -9.21 -5.05 14.81
N VAL A 182 -9.06 -3.75 15.04
CA VAL A 182 -7.73 -3.12 15.25
C VAL A 182 -7.08 -3.65 16.52
N LYS A 183 -7.85 -3.84 17.60
CA LYS A 183 -7.37 -4.48 18.84
C LYS A 183 -6.92 -5.92 18.57
N SER A 184 -7.65 -6.69 17.79
CA SER A 184 -7.25 -8.05 17.39
C SER A 184 -5.94 -8.05 16.59
N ALA A 185 -5.79 -7.12 15.64
CA ALA A 185 -4.53 -6.95 14.90
C ALA A 185 -3.36 -6.66 15.84
N ARG A 186 -3.52 -5.68 16.75
CA ARG A 186 -2.52 -5.32 17.75
C ARG A 186 -2.11 -6.52 18.61
N SER A 187 -3.10 -7.21 19.19
CA SER A 187 -2.85 -8.38 20.04
C SER A 187 -2.07 -9.47 19.30
N THR A 188 -2.41 -9.72 18.03
CA THR A 188 -1.70 -10.69 17.18
C THR A 188 -0.24 -10.29 16.95
N LEU A 189 0.03 -9.01 16.67
CA LEU A 189 1.39 -8.50 16.47
C LEU A 189 2.21 -8.51 17.76
N GLU A 190 1.65 -8.06 18.88
CA GLU A 190 2.34 -8.02 20.17
C GLU A 190 2.67 -9.43 20.68
N GLN A 191 1.74 -10.37 20.59
CA GLN A 191 1.98 -11.77 21.01
C GLN A 191 3.03 -12.47 20.14
N SER A 192 3.23 -12.04 18.92
CA SER A 192 4.21 -12.59 18.00
C SER A 192 5.49 -11.76 17.89
N ALA A 193 5.67 -10.69 18.66
CA ALA A 193 6.76 -9.74 18.51
C ALA A 193 8.15 -10.42 18.52
N VAL A 194 8.41 -11.34 19.45
CA VAL A 194 9.69 -12.06 19.54
C VAL A 194 10.04 -12.82 18.24
N LEU A 195 9.03 -13.31 17.52
CA LEU A 195 9.20 -14.02 16.24
C LEU A 195 9.22 -13.04 15.05
N ALA A 196 8.43 -11.98 15.14
CA ALA A 196 7.96 -11.19 13.99
C ALA A 196 8.67 -9.83 13.84
N GLU A 197 9.25 -9.25 14.89
CA GLU A 197 9.97 -7.96 14.83
C GLU A 197 11.18 -7.97 13.89
N ASN A 198 11.65 -9.12 13.46
CA ASN A 198 12.67 -9.23 12.42
C ASN A 198 12.10 -9.06 11.00
N SER A 199 10.78 -8.98 10.83
CA SER A 199 10.16 -8.73 9.53
C SER A 199 9.80 -7.24 9.38
N PRO A 200 10.24 -6.58 8.31
CA PRO A 200 9.86 -5.18 8.07
C PRO A 200 8.35 -5.01 7.95
N HIS A 201 7.63 -6.04 7.49
CA HIS A 201 6.18 -5.95 7.35
C HIS A 201 5.44 -5.89 8.70
N TRP A 202 6.03 -6.45 9.78
CA TRP A 202 5.49 -6.32 11.13
C TRP A 202 5.41 -4.85 11.58
N TYR A 203 6.47 -4.07 11.33
CA TYR A 203 6.48 -2.65 11.66
C TYR A 203 5.43 -1.86 10.85
N LEU A 204 5.26 -2.19 9.58
CA LEU A 204 4.25 -1.56 8.74
C LEU A 204 2.82 -1.79 9.28
N GLU A 205 2.52 -3.02 9.66
CA GLU A 205 1.21 -3.35 10.22
C GLU A 205 1.02 -2.72 11.61
N MET A 206 2.09 -2.61 12.42
CA MET A 206 2.03 -1.90 13.69
C MET A 206 1.82 -0.38 13.51
N GLN A 207 2.38 0.24 12.47
CA GLN A 207 2.03 1.63 12.09
C GLN A 207 0.55 1.75 11.69
N GLY A 208 -0.01 0.74 11.04
CA GLY A 208 -1.45 0.66 10.75
C GLY A 208 -2.31 0.58 12.01
N VAL A 209 -1.87 -0.18 13.01
CA VAL A 209 -2.50 -0.23 14.35
C VAL A 209 -2.40 1.12 15.04
N ALA A 210 -1.22 1.74 15.03
CA ALA A 210 -0.99 3.04 15.67
C ALA A 210 -1.87 4.14 15.09
N LEU A 211 -2.03 4.16 13.75
CA LEU A 211 -2.97 5.06 13.08
C LEU A 211 -4.43 4.79 13.51
N GLY A 212 -4.83 3.52 13.51
CA GLY A 212 -6.21 3.13 13.84
C GLY A 212 -6.58 3.34 15.31
N GLN A 213 -5.62 3.25 16.22
CA GLN A 213 -5.78 3.47 17.66
C GLN A 213 -5.43 4.89 18.12
N GLN A 214 -5.10 5.77 17.18
CA GLN A 214 -4.80 7.18 17.49
C GLN A 214 -3.64 7.34 18.47
N TRP A 215 -2.54 6.57 18.27
CA TRP A 215 -1.37 6.74 19.11
C TRP A 215 -0.87 8.18 19.02
N ASP A 216 -0.37 8.69 20.14
CA ASP A 216 0.23 10.02 20.14
C ASP A 216 1.48 10.08 19.24
N ARG A 217 1.86 11.30 18.91
CA ARG A 217 2.96 11.57 17.97
C ARG A 217 4.27 10.93 18.44
N ALA A 218 4.61 10.99 19.72
CA ALA A 218 5.87 10.48 20.23
C ALA A 218 5.95 8.95 20.15
N ALA A 219 4.84 8.26 20.46
CA ALA A 219 4.76 6.81 20.32
C ALA A 219 4.83 6.36 18.86
N PHE A 220 4.16 7.09 17.95
CA PHE A 220 4.22 6.80 16.52
C PHE A 220 5.64 7.02 15.95
N ASP A 221 6.26 8.16 16.25
CA ASP A 221 7.61 8.49 15.79
C ASP A 221 8.64 7.45 16.29
N THR A 222 8.52 7.01 17.55
CA THR A 222 9.38 5.95 18.10
C THR A 222 9.26 4.64 17.31
N LEU A 223 8.05 4.25 16.94
CA LEU A 223 7.82 3.05 16.13
C LEU A 223 8.39 3.22 14.70
N ALA A 224 8.17 4.38 14.10
CA ALA A 224 8.64 4.70 12.74
C ALA A 224 10.17 4.75 12.67
N GLU A 225 10.83 5.33 13.67
CA GLU A 225 12.29 5.32 13.80
C GLU A 225 12.87 3.91 13.90
N ARG A 226 12.26 3.04 14.70
CA ARG A 226 12.65 1.62 14.81
C ARG A 226 12.49 0.91 13.46
N ALA A 227 11.37 1.13 12.79
CA ALA A 227 11.09 0.56 11.47
C ALA A 227 12.14 0.97 10.45
N LEU A 228 12.45 2.27 10.35
CA LEU A 228 13.43 2.82 9.43
C LEU A 228 14.86 2.36 9.75
N ALA A 229 15.21 2.23 11.04
CA ALA A 229 16.51 1.68 11.45
C ALA A 229 16.65 0.20 11.10
N HIS A 230 15.53 -0.56 11.16
CA HIS A 230 15.52 -1.99 10.84
C HIS A 230 15.72 -2.26 9.34
N GLU A 231 14.97 -1.56 8.46
CA GLU A 231 15.04 -1.75 7.01
C GLU A 231 14.78 -0.43 6.27
N PRO A 232 15.81 0.42 6.11
CA PRO A 232 15.64 1.75 5.49
C PRO A 232 15.04 1.72 4.09
N GLY A 233 15.34 0.69 3.31
CA GLY A 233 14.82 0.52 1.95
C GLY A 233 13.37 0.05 1.87
N TYR A 234 12.72 -0.31 2.99
CA TYR A 234 11.31 -0.71 2.98
C TYR A 234 10.40 0.52 3.00
N HIS A 235 10.35 1.23 1.88
CA HIS A 235 9.74 2.56 1.69
C HIS A 235 8.30 2.71 2.21
N TYR A 236 7.60 1.62 2.45
CA TYR A 236 6.23 1.65 2.98
C TYR A 236 6.13 2.30 4.35
N PHE A 237 7.19 2.24 5.16
CA PHE A 237 7.26 2.95 6.45
C PHE A 237 7.16 4.46 6.25
N ALA A 238 7.99 4.98 5.35
CA ALA A 238 8.04 6.40 5.02
C ALA A 238 6.71 6.87 4.42
N VAL A 239 6.08 6.05 3.58
CA VAL A 239 4.74 6.34 3.03
C VAL A 239 3.67 6.34 4.14
N ALA A 240 3.72 5.39 5.06
CA ALA A 240 2.75 5.32 6.17
C ALA A 240 2.88 6.54 7.10
N GLU A 241 4.11 6.91 7.46
CA GLU A 241 4.37 8.09 8.30
C GLU A 241 4.00 9.39 7.59
N SER A 242 4.35 9.54 6.31
CA SER A 242 3.92 10.70 5.52
C SER A 242 2.41 10.88 5.50
N ASN A 243 1.66 9.77 5.46
CA ASN A 243 0.20 9.82 5.55
C ASN A 243 -0.28 10.19 6.97
N TYR A 244 0.34 9.62 8.02
CA TYR A 244 0.04 9.98 9.42
C TYR A 244 0.25 11.48 9.67
N LEU A 245 1.27 12.08 9.06
CA LEU A 245 1.64 13.48 9.17
C LEU A 245 0.77 14.46 8.35
N LEU A 246 -0.23 13.98 7.65
CA LEU A 246 -1.18 14.86 6.97
C LEU A 246 -2.07 15.59 7.99
N PRO A 247 -2.43 16.88 7.75
CA PRO A 247 -3.30 17.65 8.66
C PRO A 247 -4.67 17.00 8.92
N LYS A 248 -5.14 16.17 8.00
CA LYS A 248 -6.40 15.42 8.17
C LYS A 248 -6.27 14.22 9.11
N TRP A 249 -5.06 13.89 9.55
CA TRP A 249 -4.77 12.85 10.52
C TRP A 249 -4.19 13.51 11.78
N TYR A 250 -2.89 13.40 12.02
CA TYR A 250 -2.26 13.82 13.27
C TYR A 250 -1.15 14.85 13.06
N GLY A 251 -0.89 15.27 11.81
CA GLY A 251 0.13 16.25 11.46
C GLY A 251 -0.40 17.67 11.38
N LYS A 252 0.53 18.59 11.15
CA LYS A 252 0.27 20.02 10.88
C LYS A 252 0.68 20.33 9.43
N PRO A 253 0.19 21.45 8.84
CA PRO A 253 0.70 21.92 7.54
C PRO A 253 2.22 22.01 7.55
N GLY A 254 2.88 21.45 6.55
CA GLY A 254 4.32 21.39 6.40
C GLY A 254 5.00 20.17 7.05
N ASP A 255 4.32 19.40 7.90
CA ASP A 255 4.92 18.22 8.54
C ASP A 255 5.27 17.14 7.52
N THR A 256 4.37 16.86 6.59
CA THR A 256 4.59 15.86 5.54
C THR A 256 5.72 16.24 4.60
N GLU A 257 5.77 17.51 4.17
CA GLU A 257 6.80 18.04 3.28
C GLU A 257 8.20 17.94 3.92
N ARG A 258 8.30 18.35 5.19
CA ARG A 258 9.53 18.26 5.95
C ARG A 258 9.98 16.82 6.11
N TYR A 259 9.08 15.95 6.57
CA TYR A 259 9.40 14.53 6.76
C TYR A 259 9.83 13.85 5.46
N ALA A 260 9.12 14.10 4.35
CA ALA A 260 9.50 13.53 3.05
C ALA A 260 10.93 13.91 2.63
N ALA A 261 11.34 15.16 2.92
CA ALA A 261 12.70 15.60 2.66
C ALA A 261 13.71 14.93 3.61
N GLU A 262 13.43 14.94 4.92
CA GLU A 262 14.31 14.40 5.96
C GLU A 262 14.55 12.89 5.78
N VAL A 263 13.49 12.10 5.52
CA VAL A 263 13.63 10.65 5.34
C VAL A 263 14.37 10.29 4.05
N ALA A 264 14.13 11.03 2.97
CA ALA A 264 14.87 10.84 1.72
C ALA A 264 16.35 11.19 1.87
N ASP A 265 16.69 12.28 2.58
CA ASP A 265 18.08 12.66 2.86
C ASP A 265 18.79 11.67 3.78
N ARG A 266 18.06 11.11 4.77
CA ARG A 266 18.57 10.09 5.69
C ARG A 266 18.87 8.76 4.99
N ILE A 267 18.03 8.33 4.07
CA ILE A 267 18.27 7.14 3.26
C ILE A 267 19.41 7.41 2.28
N GLY A 268 19.40 8.57 1.64
CA GLY A 268 20.45 9.04 0.74
C GLY A 268 20.46 8.36 -0.63
N GLY A 269 21.21 8.93 -1.55
CA GLY A 269 21.39 8.40 -2.91
C GLY A 269 20.11 8.22 -3.68
N ASP A 270 20.17 7.39 -4.72
CA ASP A 270 19.03 7.11 -5.59
C ASP A 270 17.86 6.44 -4.82
N GLU A 271 18.15 5.61 -3.81
CA GLU A 271 17.11 5.01 -2.97
C GLU A 271 16.30 6.08 -2.21
N GLY A 272 16.97 7.08 -1.62
CA GLY A 272 16.30 8.18 -0.94
C GLY A 272 15.46 9.03 -1.90
N ASP A 273 15.99 9.33 -3.08
CA ASP A 273 15.23 10.05 -4.12
C ASP A 273 14.03 9.23 -4.60
N ALA A 274 14.18 7.90 -4.79
CA ALA A 274 13.07 7.00 -5.13
C ALA A 274 11.97 7.01 -4.04
N VAL A 275 12.36 6.99 -2.76
CA VAL A 275 11.41 7.07 -1.64
C VAL A 275 10.65 8.40 -1.66
N TYR A 276 11.30 9.51 -1.97
CA TYR A 276 10.64 10.82 -2.12
C TYR A 276 9.55 10.79 -3.19
N PHE A 277 9.84 10.22 -4.36
CA PHE A 277 8.84 10.03 -5.41
C PHE A 277 7.69 9.13 -4.96
N LEU A 278 7.97 8.02 -4.28
CA LEU A 278 6.95 7.09 -3.79
C LEU A 278 6.04 7.73 -2.75
N ILE A 279 6.57 8.61 -1.88
CA ILE A 279 5.77 9.44 -0.98
C ILE A 279 4.89 10.39 -1.79
N ALA A 280 5.45 11.12 -2.75
CA ALA A 280 4.69 12.05 -3.60
C ALA A 280 3.57 11.34 -4.35
N ALA A 281 3.86 10.18 -4.93
CA ALA A 281 2.90 9.31 -5.58
C ALA A 281 1.78 8.87 -4.65
N ALA A 282 2.12 8.49 -3.40
CA ALA A 282 1.16 8.04 -2.39
C ALA A 282 0.20 9.15 -1.96
N ILE A 283 0.75 10.31 -1.65
CA ILE A 283 0.00 11.44 -1.08
C ILE A 283 -0.89 12.08 -2.13
N ASN A 284 -0.38 12.32 -3.34
CA ASN A 284 -1.15 12.99 -4.40
C ASN A 284 -2.32 12.14 -4.92
N CYS A 285 -2.21 10.82 -4.91
CA CYS A 285 -3.34 9.93 -5.19
C CYS A 285 -4.57 10.26 -4.32
N CYS A 286 -4.34 10.69 -3.08
CA CYS A 286 -5.35 10.65 -2.01
C CYS A 286 -5.73 12.03 -1.46
N ASN A 287 -5.04 13.11 -1.86
CA ASN A 287 -5.19 14.45 -1.28
C ASN A 287 -5.25 15.55 -2.35
N ARG A 288 -5.97 15.33 -3.44
CA ARG A 288 -6.00 16.21 -4.63
C ARG A 288 -6.33 17.68 -4.33
N THR A 289 -7.12 17.95 -3.31
CA THR A 289 -7.54 19.32 -2.95
C THR A 289 -6.65 19.97 -1.90
N GLN A 290 -5.82 19.21 -1.22
CA GLN A 290 -4.94 19.66 -0.13
C GLN A 290 -3.60 18.88 -0.18
N ALA A 291 -3.11 18.59 -1.39
CA ALA A 291 -1.83 17.90 -1.52
C ALA A 291 -0.71 18.77 -0.95
N PRO A 292 0.19 18.20 -0.14
CA PRO A 292 1.40 18.88 0.31
C PRO A 292 2.23 19.41 -0.86
N ALA A 293 2.84 20.57 -0.67
CA ALA A 293 3.68 21.23 -1.68
C ALA A 293 5.08 20.57 -1.71
N LEU A 294 5.15 19.35 -2.21
CA LEU A 294 6.42 18.63 -2.37
C LEU A 294 7.29 19.27 -3.45
N SER A 295 8.61 19.26 -3.26
CA SER A 295 9.58 19.82 -4.22
C SER A 295 9.52 19.08 -5.56
N TRP A 296 9.07 19.78 -6.61
CA TRP A 296 8.95 19.20 -7.95
C TRP A 296 10.30 18.66 -8.46
N SER A 297 11.38 19.38 -8.26
CA SER A 297 12.72 18.93 -8.68
C SER A 297 13.15 17.63 -7.99
N ARG A 298 12.77 17.43 -6.72
CA ARG A 298 13.02 16.15 -6.03
C ARG A 298 12.11 15.04 -6.53
N VAL A 299 10.86 15.34 -6.85
CA VAL A 299 9.94 14.36 -7.47
C VAL A 299 10.50 13.87 -8.81
N GLN A 300 11.03 14.80 -9.65
CA GLN A 300 11.67 14.45 -10.92
C GLN A 300 12.89 13.55 -10.74
N ARG A 301 13.80 13.90 -9.81
CA ARG A 301 14.97 13.05 -9.49
C ARG A 301 14.52 11.68 -8.97
N GLY A 302 13.51 11.66 -8.11
CA GLY A 302 12.98 10.41 -7.57
C GLY A 302 12.37 9.50 -8.62
N PHE A 303 11.68 10.06 -9.62
CA PHE A 303 11.20 9.27 -10.75
C PHE A 303 12.36 8.74 -11.61
N ALA A 304 13.39 9.54 -11.86
CA ALA A 304 14.59 9.09 -12.54
C ALA A 304 15.31 7.96 -11.78
N ALA A 305 15.34 8.04 -10.45
CA ALA A 305 15.86 6.98 -9.60
C ALA A 305 15.03 5.68 -9.69
N ILE A 306 13.68 5.77 -9.71
CA ILE A 306 12.82 4.59 -9.97
C ILE A 306 13.15 3.97 -11.33
N GLU A 307 13.35 4.78 -12.38
CA GLU A 307 13.70 4.26 -13.71
C GLU A 307 15.08 3.58 -13.73
N SER A 308 16.05 4.16 -13.01
CA SER A 308 17.42 3.63 -12.93
C SER A 308 17.49 2.33 -12.12
N LEU A 309 16.90 2.33 -10.92
CA LEU A 309 17.01 1.22 -9.97
C LEU A 309 16.09 0.05 -10.30
N TYR A 310 14.87 0.33 -10.75
CA TYR A 310 13.79 -0.67 -10.81
C TYR A 310 13.05 -0.73 -12.14
N LYS A 311 13.36 0.16 -13.08
CA LYS A 311 12.54 0.45 -14.28
C LYS A 311 11.12 0.90 -13.88
N SER A 312 10.57 1.90 -14.55
CA SER A 312 9.20 2.34 -14.28
C SER A 312 8.20 1.44 -14.98
N THR A 313 7.16 1.03 -14.29
CA THR A 313 5.98 0.43 -14.93
C THR A 313 5.11 1.53 -15.56
N ASN A 314 4.08 1.11 -16.28
CA ASN A 314 3.12 2.08 -16.79
C ASN A 314 2.34 2.83 -15.70
N TYR A 315 2.25 2.24 -14.49
CA TYR A 315 1.63 2.91 -13.35
C TYR A 315 2.44 4.12 -12.89
N GLU A 316 3.75 3.99 -12.65
CA GLU A 316 4.62 5.10 -12.23
C GLU A 316 4.68 6.18 -13.31
N ARG A 317 4.67 5.82 -14.60
CA ARG A 317 4.61 6.79 -15.70
C ARG A 317 3.30 7.59 -15.67
N ASN A 318 2.16 6.95 -15.44
CA ASN A 318 0.87 7.63 -15.27
C ASN A 318 0.89 8.56 -14.05
N VAL A 319 1.44 8.12 -12.92
CA VAL A 319 1.59 8.96 -11.72
C VAL A 319 2.46 10.17 -12.01
N MET A 320 3.63 9.96 -12.61
CA MET A 320 4.55 11.06 -12.92
C MET A 320 3.95 12.04 -13.93
N ALA A 321 3.23 11.55 -14.97
CA ALA A 321 2.51 12.41 -15.92
C ALA A 321 1.43 13.25 -15.21
N TYR A 322 0.69 12.64 -14.29
CA TYR A 322 -0.30 13.34 -13.48
C TYR A 322 0.35 14.44 -12.64
N LEU A 323 1.46 14.14 -11.97
CA LEU A 323 2.19 15.12 -11.17
C LEU A 323 2.78 16.24 -12.03
N ALA A 324 3.33 15.92 -13.21
CA ALA A 324 3.86 16.91 -14.15
C ALA A 324 2.77 17.90 -14.62
N VAL A 325 1.58 17.39 -14.99
CA VAL A 325 0.44 18.25 -15.34
C VAL A 325 0.08 19.20 -14.21
N HIS A 326 0.04 18.72 -12.96
CA HIS A 326 -0.36 19.53 -11.82
C HIS A 326 0.74 20.51 -11.34
N ASN A 327 2.00 20.26 -11.73
CA ASN A 327 3.12 21.18 -11.49
C ASN A 327 3.41 22.10 -12.69
N GLY A 328 2.59 22.05 -13.77
CA GLY A 328 2.76 22.89 -14.94
C GLY A 328 3.95 22.51 -15.82
N ASP A 329 4.56 21.35 -15.62
CA ASP A 329 5.68 20.84 -16.43
C ASP A 329 5.15 20.12 -17.69
N ALA A 330 4.80 20.93 -18.68
CA ALA A 330 4.24 20.44 -19.93
C ALA A 330 5.22 19.55 -20.72
N ALA A 331 6.52 19.82 -20.62
CA ALA A 331 7.54 19.06 -21.36
C ALA A 331 7.65 17.62 -20.82
N THR A 332 7.79 17.47 -19.50
CA THR A 332 7.80 16.15 -18.85
C THR A 332 6.47 15.42 -19.06
N ALA A 333 5.34 16.12 -18.98
CA ALA A 333 4.02 15.52 -19.21
C ALA A 333 3.90 14.94 -20.61
N GLN A 334 4.28 15.69 -21.65
CA GLN A 334 4.21 15.24 -23.05
C GLN A 334 5.09 14.02 -23.32
N GLN A 335 6.33 14.00 -22.81
CA GLN A 335 7.23 12.86 -22.94
C GLN A 335 6.61 11.60 -22.31
N LEU A 336 6.00 11.73 -21.14
CA LEU A 336 5.36 10.61 -20.46
C LEU A 336 4.10 10.14 -21.16
N PHE A 337 3.24 11.07 -21.66
CA PHE A 337 2.07 10.69 -22.43
C PHE A 337 2.43 9.93 -23.72
N ALA A 338 3.54 10.27 -24.36
CA ALA A 338 4.04 9.53 -25.52
C ALA A 338 4.42 8.08 -25.15
N ARG A 339 5.01 7.87 -23.98
CA ARG A 339 5.38 6.53 -23.46
C ARG A 339 4.17 5.73 -22.95
N ILE A 340 3.16 6.41 -22.36
CA ILE A 340 1.94 5.79 -21.83
C ILE A 340 1.03 5.34 -22.98
N GLY A 341 0.98 6.10 -24.07
CA GLY A 341 0.08 5.83 -25.19
C GLY A 341 -1.39 5.86 -24.75
N ASN A 342 -2.09 4.75 -24.93
CA ASN A 342 -3.50 4.60 -24.56
C ASN A 342 -3.71 3.83 -23.24
N ASP A 343 -2.64 3.35 -22.60
CA ASP A 343 -2.71 2.57 -21.35
C ASP A 343 -2.78 3.50 -20.13
N TRP A 344 -3.85 4.28 -20.05
CA TRP A 344 -4.11 5.15 -18.90
C TRP A 344 -4.58 4.35 -17.69
N ARG A 345 -4.29 4.84 -16.48
CA ARG A 345 -4.65 4.17 -15.22
C ARG A 345 -5.78 4.90 -14.52
N GLU A 346 -6.94 4.24 -14.40
CA GLU A 346 -8.11 4.78 -13.68
C GLU A 346 -7.77 5.14 -12.22
N SER A 347 -6.92 4.35 -11.57
CA SER A 347 -6.45 4.62 -10.21
C SER A 347 -5.74 5.99 -10.10
N VAL A 348 -5.12 6.47 -11.17
CA VAL A 348 -4.41 7.75 -11.23
C VAL A 348 -5.32 8.87 -11.73
N TRP A 349 -5.95 8.71 -12.88
CA TRP A 349 -6.69 9.77 -13.57
C TRP A 349 -8.17 9.86 -13.22
N LYS A 350 -8.74 8.80 -12.63
CA LYS A 350 -10.16 8.60 -12.31
C LYS A 350 -11.07 8.47 -13.53
N THR A 351 -10.86 9.24 -14.56
CA THR A 351 -11.64 9.18 -15.81
C THR A 351 -10.73 9.30 -17.02
N LYS A 352 -11.19 8.72 -18.13
CA LYS A 352 -10.52 8.89 -19.43
C LYS A 352 -10.48 10.36 -19.84
N ALA A 353 -11.54 11.12 -19.56
CA ALA A 353 -11.62 12.55 -19.88
C ALA A 353 -10.53 13.35 -19.13
N ALA A 354 -10.24 13.04 -17.87
CA ALA A 354 -9.17 13.68 -17.12
C ALA A 354 -7.79 13.37 -17.72
N PHE A 355 -7.55 12.12 -18.13
CA PHE A 355 -6.33 11.72 -18.83
C PHE A 355 -6.17 12.47 -20.15
N ASP A 356 -7.22 12.53 -20.98
CA ASP A 356 -7.18 13.20 -22.29
C ASP A 356 -7.02 14.73 -22.15
N ALA A 357 -7.64 15.34 -21.13
CA ALA A 357 -7.45 16.75 -20.81
C ALA A 357 -5.99 17.04 -20.43
N GLY A 358 -5.38 16.23 -19.58
CA GLY A 358 -3.97 16.34 -19.21
C GLY A 358 -3.05 16.20 -20.44
N ARG A 359 -3.34 15.23 -21.31
CA ARG A 359 -2.56 14.97 -22.53
C ARG A 359 -2.62 16.14 -23.54
N THR A 360 -3.74 16.84 -23.62
CA THR A 360 -3.95 17.96 -24.57
C THR A 360 -3.60 19.32 -23.98
N GLY A 361 -3.12 19.38 -22.71
CA GLY A 361 -2.82 20.63 -22.03
C GLY A 361 -4.07 21.48 -21.70
N LYS A 362 -5.29 20.91 -21.85
CA LYS A 362 -6.51 21.57 -21.42
C LYS A 362 -6.58 21.49 -19.89
N ALA A 363 -6.94 22.61 -19.23
CA ALA A 363 -7.10 22.64 -17.79
C ALA A 363 -7.98 21.46 -17.33
N VAL A 364 -7.47 20.61 -16.44
CA VAL A 364 -8.25 19.57 -15.78
C VAL A 364 -9.22 20.28 -14.86
N GLY A 365 -10.43 20.58 -15.36
CA GLY A 365 -11.44 21.27 -14.59
C GLY A 365 -11.72 20.53 -13.31
N ASN A 366 -11.68 21.23 -12.18
CA ASN A 366 -12.21 20.76 -10.91
C ASN A 366 -13.73 20.54 -11.05
N SER A 367 -14.14 19.37 -11.47
CA SER A 367 -15.56 18.98 -11.58
C SER A 367 -16.19 18.68 -10.23
N SER A 368 -15.98 19.56 -9.23
CA SER A 368 -16.61 19.47 -7.91
C SER A 368 -17.55 20.64 -7.59
N GLN A 369 -17.98 21.41 -8.63
CA GLN A 369 -19.06 22.41 -8.45
C GLN A 369 -20.16 22.24 -9.52
N ALA A 370 -20.88 21.13 -9.46
CA ALA A 370 -22.18 21.01 -10.09
C ALA A 370 -22.95 19.89 -9.39
N ASN A 371 -23.59 20.23 -8.29
CA ASN A 371 -24.86 19.72 -7.82
C ASN A 371 -25.16 20.37 -6.44
N GLY A 372 -25.72 21.54 -6.49
CA GLY A 372 -26.26 22.28 -5.37
C GLY A 372 -27.28 23.29 -5.90
N SER A 373 -28.46 22.78 -6.27
CA SER A 373 -29.71 23.56 -6.32
C SER A 373 -30.83 22.65 -5.87
#